data_aafd8d46132eb94a5fdcc89e95b890e0
#
_entry.id   aafd8d46132eb94a5fdcc89e95b890e0
#
_cell.length_a   1.000
_cell.length_b   1.000
_cell.length_c   1.000
_cell.angle_alpha   90.00
_cell.angle_beta   90.00
_cell.angle_gamma   90.00
#
_symmetry.space_group_name_H-M   'P 1'
#
loop_
_entity.id
_entity.type
_entity.pdbx_description
1 polymer ?
#
loop_
_entity_poly.entity_id
_entity_poly.type
_entity_poly.pdbx_seq_one_letter_code
_entity_poly.pdbx_strand_id
1 'polypeptide(L)'
;MKEKASLDPDKRSWRPSPLLGQIVLVTTLNEDGQSNVAPKSWISMMVFQPPLLALGCNLAHWTARNILRSREFVVNVPGDDLADAVWRIGGLPHPRPVEAAGWTPVPAEQVRPPRIEECRAHLECVLERHLSFGNEVLILGRIVAASVDRAALESEDPYSYLRLFTFLEAGTYGTIERSLRLGS
;
A
#
# COMPACT_ATOMS: atom_id res chain seq x y z
N MET A 1 1.75 -35.73 12.96
CA MET A 1 2.21 -34.42 12.43
C MET A 1 1.78 -34.33 10.99
N LYS A 2 1.24 -33.17 10.53
CA LYS A 2 0.98 -32.98 9.08
C LYS A 2 2.31 -32.84 8.35
N GLU A 3 2.46 -33.52 7.22
CA GLU A 3 3.64 -33.42 6.35
C GLU A 3 3.79 -31.96 5.83
N LYS A 4 5.04 -31.47 5.75
CA LYS A 4 5.41 -30.16 5.22
C LYS A 4 6.27 -30.33 3.99
N ALA A 5 5.94 -29.65 2.91
CA ALA A 5 6.78 -29.52 1.73
C ALA A 5 7.73 -28.33 1.88
N SER A 6 8.95 -28.47 1.37
CA SER A 6 9.93 -27.37 1.36
C SER A 6 9.62 -26.38 0.25
N LEU A 7 9.83 -25.09 0.54
CA LEU A 7 9.81 -24.00 -0.44
C LEU A 7 11.26 -23.54 -0.70
N ASP A 8 11.55 -23.23 -1.96
CA ASP A 8 12.86 -22.71 -2.35
C ASP A 8 12.99 -21.22 -1.90
N PRO A 9 13.90 -20.88 -0.98
CA PRO A 9 14.03 -19.52 -0.45
C PRO A 9 14.53 -18.51 -1.50
N ASP A 10 15.19 -18.97 -2.57
CA ASP A 10 15.73 -18.09 -3.62
C ASP A 10 14.68 -17.70 -4.66
N LYS A 11 13.49 -18.32 -4.63
CA LYS A 11 12.40 -17.92 -5.50
C LYS A 11 11.76 -16.63 -5.04
N ARG A 12 11.59 -15.71 -5.97
CA ARG A 12 10.94 -14.42 -5.74
C ARG A 12 9.45 -14.54 -5.31
N SER A 13 8.79 -15.63 -5.65
CA SER A 13 7.40 -15.88 -5.28
C SER A 13 7.17 -17.34 -4.93
N TRP A 14 6.48 -17.58 -3.85
CA TRP A 14 6.01 -18.90 -3.43
C TRP A 14 4.53 -19.07 -3.78
N ARG A 15 4.14 -20.31 -4.10
CA ARG A 15 2.74 -20.70 -4.37
C ARG A 15 2.41 -21.97 -3.58
N PRO A 16 1.54 -21.88 -2.57
CA PRO A 16 0.95 -20.67 -1.99
C PRO A 16 1.99 -19.86 -1.20
N SER A 17 1.82 -18.53 -1.16
CA SER A 17 2.66 -17.69 -0.30
C SER A 17 2.19 -17.81 1.16
N PRO A 18 3.09 -18.14 2.10
CA PRO A 18 2.75 -18.15 3.52
C PRO A 18 2.70 -16.74 4.13
N LEU A 19 3.23 -15.72 3.42
CA LEU A 19 3.22 -14.34 3.85
C LEU A 19 2.32 -13.54 2.89
N LEU A 20 1.22 -13.06 3.43
CA LEU A 20 0.27 -12.23 2.70
C LEU A 20 0.56 -10.75 2.95
N GLY A 21 0.34 -9.91 1.94
CA GLY A 21 0.50 -8.47 2.04
C GLY A 21 -0.80 -7.74 1.75
N GLN A 22 -1.19 -6.81 2.64
CA GLN A 22 -2.30 -5.90 2.37
C GLN A 22 -2.00 -5.11 1.10
N ILE A 23 -2.99 -5.00 0.20
CA ILE A 23 -2.87 -4.13 -0.97
C ILE A 23 -3.07 -2.68 -0.55
N VAL A 24 -2.15 -1.83 -0.99
CA VAL A 24 -2.23 -0.38 -0.88
C VAL A 24 -1.84 0.27 -2.20
N LEU A 25 -2.27 1.51 -2.39
CA LEU A 25 -1.88 2.37 -3.50
C LEU A 25 -0.94 3.46 -2.97
N VAL A 26 0.30 3.47 -3.42
CA VAL A 26 1.25 4.50 -3.02
C VAL A 26 1.29 5.59 -4.07
N THR A 27 0.91 6.81 -3.67
CA THR A 27 1.05 8.01 -4.51
C THR A 27 2.32 8.78 -4.17
N THR A 28 2.96 9.27 -5.21
CA THR A 28 4.20 10.06 -5.17
C THR A 28 4.13 11.15 -6.23
N LEU A 29 5.09 12.09 -6.26
CA LEU A 29 5.24 13.06 -7.33
C LEU A 29 6.48 12.78 -8.17
N ASN A 30 6.32 12.81 -9.48
CA ASN A 30 7.41 12.80 -10.46
C ASN A 30 8.20 14.12 -10.42
N GLU A 31 9.30 14.21 -11.17
CA GLU A 31 10.14 15.42 -11.23
C GLU A 31 9.38 16.63 -11.81
N ASP A 32 8.48 16.39 -12.74
CA ASP A 32 7.61 17.39 -13.36
C ASP A 32 6.41 17.81 -12.50
N GLY A 33 6.30 17.25 -11.29
CA GLY A 33 5.19 17.50 -10.35
C GLY A 33 3.93 16.69 -10.63
N GLN A 34 3.89 15.88 -11.69
CA GLN A 34 2.75 15.01 -11.96
C GLN A 34 2.66 13.87 -10.94
N SER A 35 1.45 13.48 -10.56
CA SER A 35 1.24 12.34 -9.67
C SER A 35 1.68 11.03 -10.32
N ASN A 36 2.12 10.09 -9.49
CA ASN A 36 2.34 8.71 -9.88
C ASN A 36 1.76 7.79 -8.82
N VAL A 37 0.95 6.82 -9.23
CA VAL A 37 0.35 5.82 -8.35
C VAL A 37 0.85 4.41 -8.69
N ALA A 38 1.09 3.60 -7.66
CA ALA A 38 1.49 2.21 -7.85
C ALA A 38 0.93 1.31 -6.75
N PRO A 39 0.36 0.14 -7.09
CA PRO A 39 -0.03 -0.85 -6.11
C PRO A 39 1.20 -1.45 -5.44
N LYS A 40 1.09 -1.68 -4.13
CA LYS A 40 2.12 -2.29 -3.28
C LYS A 40 1.46 -3.25 -2.30
N SER A 41 2.21 -4.31 -1.94
CA SER A 41 1.76 -5.29 -0.95
C SER A 41 2.81 -5.60 0.13
N TRP A 42 4.04 -5.14 -0.04
CA TRP A 42 5.10 -5.30 0.97
C TRP A 42 5.13 -4.09 1.90
N ILE A 43 4.09 -3.98 2.73
CA ILE A 43 3.91 -2.87 3.66
C ILE A 43 3.47 -3.38 5.04
N SER A 44 3.99 -2.77 6.10
CA SER A 44 3.58 -3.06 7.47
C SER A 44 3.85 -1.89 8.40
N MET A 45 3.04 -1.76 9.46
CA MET A 45 3.39 -0.92 10.61
C MET A 45 4.57 -1.52 11.35
N MET A 46 5.52 -0.69 11.76
CA MET A 46 6.74 -1.09 12.45
C MET A 46 6.80 -0.59 13.89
N VAL A 47 6.45 0.67 14.11
CA VAL A 47 6.56 1.34 15.42
C VAL A 47 5.40 2.32 15.55
N PHE A 48 4.90 2.54 16.77
CA PHE A 48 3.82 3.50 17.05
C PHE A 48 4.32 4.83 17.62
N GLN A 49 5.53 4.87 18.19
CA GLN A 49 6.10 6.10 18.76
C GLN A 49 7.58 6.22 18.40
N PRO A 50 7.93 7.02 17.39
CA PRO A 50 7.04 7.68 16.42
C PRO A 50 6.32 6.66 15.51
N PRO A 51 5.17 7.02 14.90
CA PRO A 51 4.45 6.09 14.03
C PRO A 51 5.22 5.88 12.72
N LEU A 52 5.80 4.69 12.56
CA LEU A 52 6.59 4.31 11.39
C LEU A 52 5.96 3.11 10.68
N LEU A 53 5.92 3.18 9.37
CA LEU A 53 5.65 2.04 8.49
C LEU A 53 6.88 1.65 7.68
N ALA A 54 6.94 0.38 7.30
CA ALA A 54 7.93 -0.16 6.37
C ALA A 54 7.28 -0.45 5.03
N LEU A 55 7.94 -0.07 3.94
CA LEU A 55 7.55 -0.33 2.56
C LEU A 55 8.73 -0.94 1.80
N GLY A 56 8.58 -2.18 1.34
CA GLY A 56 9.53 -2.83 0.44
C GLY A 56 9.30 -2.38 -1.01
N CYS A 57 10.38 -2.03 -1.71
CA CYS A 57 10.27 -1.58 -3.10
C CYS A 57 11.55 -1.89 -3.87
N ASN A 58 11.43 -2.13 -5.19
CA ASN A 58 12.59 -2.20 -6.07
C ASN A 58 13.04 -0.78 -6.44
N LEU A 59 14.36 -0.54 -6.44
CA LEU A 59 14.97 0.75 -6.78
C LEU A 59 14.69 1.21 -8.21
N ALA A 60 14.39 0.28 -9.13
CA ALA A 60 13.97 0.62 -10.50
C ALA A 60 12.54 1.16 -10.57
N HIS A 61 11.72 0.96 -9.55
CA HIS A 61 10.33 1.45 -9.54
C HIS A 61 10.27 2.97 -9.34
N TRP A 62 9.38 3.62 -10.06
CA TRP A 62 9.11 5.05 -9.92
C TRP A 62 8.77 5.44 -8.47
N THR A 63 8.01 4.61 -7.77
CA THR A 63 7.69 4.82 -6.35
C THR A 63 8.94 5.03 -5.50
N ALA A 64 9.94 4.12 -5.62
CA ALA A 64 11.18 4.22 -4.85
C ALA A 64 11.96 5.49 -5.22
N ARG A 65 12.17 5.73 -6.53
CA ARG A 65 12.88 6.91 -7.03
C ARG A 65 12.25 8.21 -6.54
N ASN A 66 10.93 8.31 -6.66
CA ASN A 66 10.18 9.49 -6.23
C ASN A 66 10.28 9.71 -4.72
N ILE A 67 10.11 8.67 -3.89
CA ILE A 67 10.21 8.79 -2.42
C ILE A 67 11.62 9.18 -2.02
N LEU A 68 12.65 8.57 -2.60
CA LEU A 68 14.05 8.90 -2.27
C LEU A 68 14.40 10.34 -2.63
N ARG A 69 13.82 10.86 -3.72
CA ARG A 69 14.02 12.25 -4.18
C ARG A 69 13.17 13.26 -3.39
N SER A 70 11.84 13.06 -3.37
CA SER A 70 10.90 14.04 -2.80
C SER A 70 10.76 13.95 -1.28
N ARG A 71 11.10 12.79 -0.70
CA ARG A 71 10.96 12.44 0.71
C ARG A 71 9.52 12.37 1.22
N GLU A 72 8.54 12.37 0.34
CA GLU A 72 7.11 12.41 0.66
C GLU A 72 6.33 11.38 -0.17
N PHE A 73 5.32 10.78 0.44
CA PHE A 73 4.39 9.87 -0.23
C PHE A 73 3.09 9.72 0.57
N VAL A 74 2.03 9.25 -0.09
CA VAL A 74 0.80 8.85 0.59
C VAL A 74 0.54 7.38 0.35
N VAL A 75 0.17 6.67 1.42
CA VAL A 75 -0.36 5.31 1.36
C VAL A 75 -1.87 5.42 1.40
N ASN A 76 -2.52 5.06 0.29
CA ASN A 76 -3.96 5.03 0.15
C ASN A 76 -4.42 3.58 0.28
N VAL A 77 -5.44 3.32 1.09
CA VAL A 77 -5.94 1.98 1.40
C VAL A 77 -7.26 1.77 0.66
N PRO A 78 -7.25 1.03 -0.47
CA PRO A 78 -8.45 0.77 -1.24
C PRO A 78 -9.33 -0.29 -0.58
N GLY A 79 -10.65 -0.22 -0.83
CA GLY A 79 -11.56 -1.33 -0.62
C GLY A 79 -11.48 -2.34 -1.78
N ASP A 80 -12.06 -3.53 -1.61
CA ASP A 80 -12.08 -4.60 -2.61
C ASP A 80 -12.91 -4.26 -3.87
N ASP A 81 -13.80 -3.27 -3.77
CA ASP A 81 -14.53 -2.67 -4.89
C ASP A 81 -13.58 -2.02 -5.93
N LEU A 82 -12.35 -1.68 -5.53
CA LEU A 82 -11.32 -1.14 -6.43
C LEU A 82 -10.36 -2.22 -6.98
N ALA A 83 -10.53 -3.50 -6.62
CA ALA A 83 -9.55 -4.55 -6.94
C ALA A 83 -9.22 -4.66 -8.43
N ASP A 84 -10.22 -4.59 -9.32
CA ASP A 84 -10.02 -4.64 -10.78
C ASP A 84 -9.23 -3.44 -11.30
N ALA A 85 -9.49 -2.24 -10.78
CA ALA A 85 -8.76 -1.02 -11.15
C ALA A 85 -7.32 -1.08 -10.64
N VAL A 86 -7.11 -1.57 -9.41
CA VAL A 86 -5.79 -1.81 -8.81
C VAL A 86 -4.96 -2.79 -9.66
N TRP A 87 -5.59 -3.87 -10.15
CA TRP A 87 -4.92 -4.82 -11.04
C TRP A 87 -4.53 -4.17 -12.36
N ARG A 88 -5.46 -3.46 -13.00
CA ARG A 88 -5.22 -2.80 -14.29
C ARG A 88 -4.11 -1.76 -14.21
N ILE A 89 -4.10 -0.89 -13.19
CA ILE A 89 -3.06 0.15 -13.06
C ILE A 89 -1.67 -0.46 -12.88
N GLY A 90 -1.56 -1.63 -12.26
CA GLY A 90 -0.30 -2.36 -12.12
C GLY A 90 0.35 -2.71 -13.45
N GLY A 91 -0.43 -2.94 -14.50
CA GLY A 91 0.01 -3.28 -15.85
C GLY A 91 0.26 -2.09 -16.79
N LEU A 92 -0.15 -0.87 -16.41
CA LEU A 92 0.02 0.29 -17.29
C LEU A 92 1.49 0.76 -17.37
N PRO A 93 1.92 1.38 -18.48
CA PRO A 93 3.21 2.02 -18.56
C PRO A 93 3.33 3.23 -17.61
N HIS A 94 4.54 3.63 -17.29
CA HIS A 94 4.81 4.84 -16.53
C HIS A 94 5.00 6.06 -17.45
N PRO A 95 4.69 7.28 -16.96
CA PRO A 95 4.10 7.62 -15.66
C PRO A 95 2.66 7.13 -15.52
N ARG A 96 2.20 6.95 -14.26
CA ARG A 96 0.83 6.52 -13.95
C ARG A 96 0.15 7.57 -13.08
N PRO A 97 -0.42 8.64 -13.67
CA PRO A 97 -1.22 9.60 -12.93
C PRO A 97 -2.40 8.91 -12.24
N VAL A 98 -2.87 9.46 -11.12
CA VAL A 98 -4.03 8.93 -10.38
C VAL A 98 -5.25 8.82 -11.30
N GLU A 99 -5.45 9.82 -12.15
CA GLU A 99 -6.55 9.91 -13.12
C GLU A 99 -6.51 8.82 -14.20
N ALA A 100 -5.33 8.24 -14.49
CA ALA A 100 -5.22 7.16 -15.46
C ALA A 100 -5.94 5.87 -15.02
N ALA A 101 -6.20 5.71 -13.72
CA ALA A 101 -7.01 4.63 -13.18
C ALA A 101 -8.50 4.98 -13.10
N GLY A 102 -8.89 6.20 -13.47
CA GLY A 102 -10.23 6.74 -13.29
C GLY A 102 -10.48 7.19 -11.85
N TRP A 103 -9.45 7.42 -11.05
CA TRP A 103 -9.54 7.87 -9.66
C TRP A 103 -9.35 9.38 -9.54
N THR A 104 -9.87 9.94 -8.44
CA THR A 104 -9.87 11.37 -8.15
C THR A 104 -8.72 11.72 -7.20
N PRO A 105 -7.68 12.47 -7.65
CA PRO A 105 -6.67 12.98 -6.74
C PRO A 105 -7.24 14.12 -5.90
N VAL A 106 -7.08 14.03 -4.58
CA VAL A 106 -7.43 15.09 -3.63
C VAL A 106 -6.20 15.56 -2.86
N PRO A 107 -6.09 16.85 -2.50
CA PRO A 107 -4.94 17.36 -1.77
C PRO A 107 -4.74 16.61 -0.44
N ALA A 108 -3.49 16.26 -0.13
CA ALA A 108 -3.09 15.83 1.20
C ALA A 108 -2.97 17.05 2.16
N GLU A 109 -2.93 16.79 3.46
CA GLU A 109 -2.88 17.83 4.48
C GLU A 109 -1.45 18.26 4.83
N GLN A 110 -0.53 17.30 4.86
CA GLN A 110 0.83 17.49 5.36
C GLN A 110 1.93 17.26 4.31
N VAL A 111 1.59 16.62 3.17
CA VAL A 111 2.54 16.27 2.12
C VAL A 111 2.01 16.68 0.75
N ARG A 112 2.89 16.78 -0.24
CA ARG A 112 2.52 17.21 -1.60
C ARG A 112 1.86 16.12 -2.47
N PRO A 113 2.26 14.83 -2.40
CA PRO A 113 1.59 13.78 -3.16
C PRO A 113 0.10 13.69 -2.78
N PRO A 114 -0.80 13.51 -3.75
CA PRO A 114 -2.23 13.51 -3.49
C PRO A 114 -2.70 12.24 -2.77
N ARG A 115 -3.81 12.36 -2.04
CA ARG A 115 -4.67 11.25 -1.65
C ARG A 115 -5.54 10.82 -2.83
N ILE A 116 -6.13 9.62 -2.75
CA ILE A 116 -7.10 9.09 -3.72
C ILE A 116 -8.46 9.05 -3.04
N GLU A 117 -9.43 9.83 -3.53
CA GLU A 117 -10.74 10.01 -2.87
C GLU A 117 -11.50 8.70 -2.67
N GLU A 118 -11.40 7.77 -3.62
CA GLU A 118 -12.11 6.49 -3.60
C GLU A 118 -11.53 5.49 -2.57
N CYS A 119 -10.36 5.77 -1.98
CA CYS A 119 -9.74 4.91 -0.97
C CYS A 119 -10.36 5.13 0.42
N ARG A 120 -10.44 4.06 1.20
CA ARG A 120 -11.08 4.01 2.54
C ARG A 120 -10.26 4.70 3.63
N ALA A 121 -8.95 4.76 3.47
CA ALA A 121 -8.06 5.40 4.43
C ALA A 121 -6.80 5.92 3.74
N HIS A 122 -6.14 6.89 4.40
CA HIS A 122 -4.91 7.51 3.91
C HIS A 122 -3.90 7.65 5.04
N LEU A 123 -2.63 7.36 4.74
CA LEU A 123 -1.50 7.63 5.62
C LEU A 123 -0.53 8.53 4.87
N GLU A 124 -0.40 9.77 5.29
CA GLU A 124 0.55 10.73 4.72
C GLU A 124 1.91 10.55 5.39
N CYS A 125 2.94 10.37 4.58
CA CYS A 125 4.24 9.92 5.06
C CYS A 125 5.38 10.80 4.57
N VAL A 126 6.35 11.01 5.45
CA VAL A 126 7.68 11.53 5.11
C VAL A 126 8.73 10.43 5.26
N LEU A 127 9.70 10.40 4.36
CA LEU A 127 10.80 9.45 4.42
C LEU A 127 11.65 9.70 5.67
N GLU A 128 11.62 8.78 6.62
CA GLU A 128 12.45 8.78 7.82
C GLU A 128 13.84 8.23 7.52
N ARG A 129 13.89 7.01 6.97
CA ARG A 129 15.13 6.30 6.65
C ARG A 129 14.89 5.31 5.51
N HIS A 130 15.94 4.92 4.82
CA HIS A 130 15.91 3.79 3.90
C HIS A 130 17.15 2.91 4.06
N LEU A 131 17.02 1.64 3.69
CA LEU A 131 18.09 0.64 3.67
C LEU A 131 18.04 -0.08 2.32
N SER A 132 19.16 -0.08 1.60
CA SER A 132 19.27 -0.73 0.29
C SER A 132 19.88 -2.13 0.42
N PHE A 133 19.31 -3.08 -0.32
CA PHE A 133 19.72 -4.47 -0.41
C PHE A 133 19.82 -4.85 -1.89
N GLY A 134 20.98 -4.65 -2.50
CA GLY A 134 21.12 -4.81 -3.95
C GLY A 134 20.17 -3.87 -4.71
N ASN A 135 19.26 -4.44 -5.49
CA ASN A 135 18.25 -3.71 -6.26
C ASN A 135 16.96 -3.40 -5.48
N GLU A 136 16.85 -3.83 -4.23
CA GLU A 136 15.68 -3.60 -3.39
C GLU A 136 15.99 -2.53 -2.34
N VAL A 137 14.94 -1.87 -1.86
CA VAL A 137 15.03 -0.87 -0.80
C VAL A 137 13.89 -1.06 0.20
N LEU A 138 14.26 -1.04 1.47
CA LEU A 138 13.32 -0.89 2.58
C LEU A 138 13.20 0.60 2.90
N ILE A 139 12.03 1.15 2.73
CA ILE A 139 11.67 2.53 3.03
C ILE A 139 10.95 2.55 4.38
N LEU A 140 11.47 3.33 5.33
CA LEU A 140 10.79 3.64 6.58
C LEU A 140 10.15 5.00 6.43
N GLY A 141 8.81 5.02 6.43
CA GLY A 141 8.01 6.24 6.35
C GLY A 141 7.45 6.61 7.71
N ARG A 142 7.67 7.85 8.15
CA ARG A 142 7.00 8.39 9.33
C ARG A 142 5.65 8.94 8.92
N ILE A 143 4.60 8.45 9.55
CA ILE A 143 3.23 8.91 9.33
C ILE A 143 3.09 10.28 10.01
N VAL A 144 2.69 11.28 9.22
CA VAL A 144 2.52 12.68 9.67
C VAL A 144 1.05 13.11 9.70
N ALA A 145 0.17 12.40 8.97
CA ALA A 145 -1.28 12.52 9.06
C ALA A 145 -1.92 11.18 8.68
N ALA A 146 -3.08 10.90 9.25
CA ALA A 146 -3.85 9.70 8.94
C ALA A 146 -5.35 10.02 8.93
N SER A 147 -6.07 9.43 7.99
CA SER A 147 -7.52 9.55 7.89
C SER A 147 -8.16 8.22 7.49
N VAL A 148 -9.39 8.03 7.85
CA VAL A 148 -10.23 6.88 7.49
C VAL A 148 -11.65 7.36 7.25
N ASP A 149 -12.41 6.64 6.44
CA ASP A 149 -13.83 6.93 6.22
C ASP A 149 -14.56 7.06 7.54
N ARG A 150 -15.28 8.17 7.74
CA ARG A 150 -16.05 8.42 8.97
C ARG A 150 -17.03 7.29 9.27
N ALA A 151 -17.70 6.76 8.24
CA ALA A 151 -18.62 5.65 8.39
C ALA A 151 -17.97 4.37 8.92
N ALA A 152 -16.66 4.17 8.69
CA ALA A 152 -15.93 3.07 9.30
C ALA A 152 -15.83 3.22 10.83
N LEU A 153 -15.63 4.45 11.33
CA LEU A 153 -15.55 4.73 12.77
C LEU A 153 -16.92 4.59 13.47
N GLU A 154 -17.99 4.82 12.73
CA GLU A 154 -19.38 4.75 13.20
C GLU A 154 -19.99 3.34 13.05
N SER A 155 -19.31 2.44 12.34
CA SER A 155 -19.77 1.07 12.09
C SER A 155 -19.55 0.16 13.30
N GLU A 156 -20.48 -0.75 13.55
CA GLU A 156 -20.31 -1.84 14.53
C GLU A 156 -19.21 -2.83 14.12
N ASP A 157 -19.00 -3.01 12.82
CA ASP A 157 -17.89 -3.79 12.24
C ASP A 157 -17.08 -2.96 11.24
N PRO A 158 -16.10 -2.15 11.72
CA PRO A 158 -15.28 -1.29 10.87
C PRO A 158 -14.52 -2.06 9.78
N TYR A 159 -14.09 -3.27 10.05
CA TYR A 159 -13.29 -4.05 9.10
C TYR A 159 -14.12 -4.59 7.95
N SER A 160 -15.35 -5.02 8.21
CA SER A 160 -16.30 -5.37 7.15
C SER A 160 -16.70 -4.15 6.31
N TYR A 161 -16.79 -2.96 6.93
CA TYR A 161 -17.02 -1.72 6.19
C TYR A 161 -15.84 -1.35 5.28
N LEU A 162 -14.61 -1.42 5.79
CA LEU A 162 -13.40 -1.07 5.03
C LEU A 162 -13.16 -2.02 3.85
N ARG A 163 -13.64 -3.26 3.93
CA ARG A 163 -13.53 -4.26 2.86
C ARG A 163 -12.10 -4.39 2.32
N LEU A 164 -11.15 -4.45 3.25
CA LEU A 164 -9.73 -4.56 2.92
C LEU A 164 -9.44 -5.86 2.18
N PHE A 165 -8.50 -5.82 1.25
CA PHE A 165 -8.11 -7.02 0.52
C PHE A 165 -6.59 -7.22 0.51
N THR A 166 -6.18 -8.45 0.29
CA THR A 166 -4.78 -8.87 0.37
C THR A 166 -4.35 -9.55 -0.91
N PHE A 167 -3.10 -9.34 -1.30
CA PHE A 167 -2.48 -10.05 -2.41
C PHE A 167 -2.13 -11.48 -1.97
N LEU A 168 -2.58 -12.47 -2.72
CA LEU A 168 -2.25 -13.87 -2.53
C LEU A 168 -1.19 -14.31 -3.53
N GLU A 169 -1.49 -14.16 -4.82
CA GLU A 169 -0.58 -14.41 -5.94
C GLU A 169 -1.08 -13.68 -7.19
N ALA A 170 -0.31 -13.71 -8.27
CA ALA A 170 -0.65 -13.00 -9.52
C ALA A 170 -2.10 -13.28 -9.97
N GLY A 171 -2.90 -12.22 -10.01
CA GLY A 171 -4.32 -12.28 -10.40
C GLY A 171 -5.26 -12.81 -9.33
N THR A 172 -4.77 -13.09 -8.11
CA THR A 172 -5.59 -13.67 -7.03
C THR A 172 -5.48 -12.79 -5.78
N TYR A 173 -6.63 -12.38 -5.24
CA TYR A 173 -6.77 -11.60 -4.02
C TYR A 173 -7.68 -12.31 -3.02
N GLY A 174 -7.45 -12.09 -1.74
CA GLY A 174 -8.34 -12.47 -0.65
C GLY A 174 -8.95 -11.26 -0.01
N THR A 175 -10.21 -11.37 0.43
CA THR A 175 -10.93 -10.31 1.14
C THR A 175 -11.16 -10.68 2.60
N ILE A 176 -11.42 -9.68 3.47
CA ILE A 176 -11.84 -9.89 4.84
C ILE A 176 -13.36 -9.85 4.88
N GLU A 177 -14.00 -11.02 4.99
CA GLU A 177 -15.46 -11.13 5.00
C GLU A 177 -16.08 -10.88 6.39
N ARG A 178 -15.32 -11.13 7.45
CA ARG A 178 -15.75 -10.85 8.83
C ARG A 178 -14.57 -10.65 9.77
N SER A 179 -14.78 -9.84 10.80
CA SER A 179 -13.88 -9.75 11.93
C SER A 179 -14.32 -10.70 13.06
N LEU A 180 -13.36 -11.17 13.86
CA LEU A 180 -13.63 -11.96 15.07
C LEU A 180 -13.05 -11.21 16.26
N ARG A 181 -13.91 -10.87 17.22
CA ARG A 181 -13.45 -10.32 18.50
C ARG A 181 -13.11 -11.49 19.43
N LEU A 182 -11.83 -11.63 19.77
CA LEU A 182 -11.36 -12.64 20.72
C LEU A 182 -11.38 -12.00 22.10
N GLY A 183 -12.23 -12.52 22.98
CA GLY A 183 -12.32 -12.25 24.42
C GLY A 183 -12.10 -10.82 24.90
N SER A 184 -12.93 -10.36 25.80
CA SER A 184 -12.64 -9.23 26.70
C SER A 184 -11.96 -9.75 27.96
#